data_a209a7805f5407795b97870d4bfb34dd
#
_entry.id   a209a7805f5407795b97870d4bfb34dd
#
_cell.length_a   1.000
_cell.length_b   1.000
_cell.length_c   1.000
_cell.angle_alpha   90.00
_cell.angle_beta   90.00
_cell.angle_gamma   90.00
#
_symmetry.space_group_name_H-M   'P 1'
#
loop_
_entity.id
_entity.type
_entity.pdbx_description
1 polymer ?
#
loop_
_entity_poly.entity_id
_entity_poly.type
_entity_poly.pdbx_seq_one_letter_code
_entity_poly.pdbx_strand_id
1 'polypeptide(L)'
;MLNNGKLVTETLVNVKQILANEHFVAVGAILDNTAKNSDGKCLAGTPLTGDLLKRAGGADAFTKAATTGGSGSETNSAKFVLLHDVEFDGTNDANVTVLVHGFVQKNKCDSTVQTLLDGFAVKALAANGIYVI
;
A
#
# COMPACT_ATOMS: atom_id res chain seq x y z
N MET A 1 -26.02 -14.24 13.16
CA MET A 1 -25.42 -14.43 12.72
C MET A 1 -24.62 -15.02 12.48
N LEU A 2 -24.61 -14.94 12.22
CA LEU A 2 -24.07 -15.32 11.82
C LEU A 2 -23.06 -15.72 11.35
N ASN A 3 -23.00 -16.20 11.38
CA ASN A 3 -22.11 -16.47 10.25
C ASN A 3 -21.00 -15.48 10.03
N ASN A 4 -20.76 -14.65 10.97
CA ASN A 4 -19.70 -13.66 10.90
C ASN A 4 -18.33 -14.30 10.72
N GLY A 5 -18.09 -15.45 11.33
CA GLY A 5 -16.85 -16.17 11.17
C GLY A 5 -16.61 -16.61 9.73
N LYS A 6 -17.65 -17.06 9.07
CA LYS A 6 -17.53 -17.47 7.67
C LYS A 6 -17.21 -16.29 6.76
N LEU A 7 -17.87 -15.16 6.98
CA LEU A 7 -17.62 -13.97 6.19
C LEU A 7 -16.17 -13.49 6.33
N VAL A 8 -15.66 -13.50 7.55
CA VAL A 8 -14.28 -13.12 7.81
C VAL A 8 -13.32 -14.10 7.12
N THR A 9 -13.62 -15.38 7.14
CA THR A 9 -12.80 -16.39 6.47
C THR A 9 -12.75 -16.16 4.97
N GLU A 10 -13.87 -15.83 4.35
CA GLU A 10 -13.89 -15.53 2.91
C GLU A 10 -13.05 -14.31 2.58
N THR A 11 -13.12 -13.28 3.40
CA THR A 11 -12.30 -12.08 3.23
C THR A 11 -10.82 -12.42 3.30
N LEU A 12 -10.41 -13.25 4.25
CA LEU A 12 -9.00 -13.65 4.40
C LEU A 12 -8.51 -14.49 3.23
N VAL A 13 -9.36 -15.34 2.67
CA VAL A 13 -8.98 -16.18 1.52
C VAL A 13 -8.67 -15.30 0.30
N ASN A 14 -9.35 -14.18 0.14
CA ASN A 14 -9.17 -13.30 -1.02
C ASN A 14 -8.08 -12.25 -0.82
N VAL A 15 -7.47 -12.19 0.34
CA VAL A 15 -6.42 -11.24 0.65
C VAL A 15 -5.11 -11.73 0.07
N LYS A 16 -4.46 -10.88 -0.74
CA LYS A 16 -3.14 -11.18 -1.27
C LYS A 16 -2.10 -11.04 -0.16
N GLN A 17 -1.34 -12.11 0.06
CA GLN A 17 -0.37 -12.15 1.15
C GLN A 17 1.00 -11.71 0.65
N ILE A 18 1.36 -10.45 0.87
CA ILE A 18 2.64 -9.90 0.47
C ILE A 18 3.66 -9.86 1.60
N LEU A 19 3.24 -10.17 2.82
CA LEU A 19 4.14 -10.09 3.98
C LEU A 19 5.12 -11.25 3.98
N ALA A 20 6.36 -10.96 4.37
CA ALA A 20 7.39 -11.99 4.52
C ALA A 20 7.23 -12.76 5.83
N ASN A 21 6.63 -12.14 6.85
CA ASN A 21 6.41 -12.75 8.15
C ASN A 21 5.22 -12.10 8.85
N GLU A 22 4.96 -12.51 10.07
CA GLU A 22 3.81 -12.01 10.84
C GLU A 22 4.16 -10.81 11.74
N HIS A 23 5.37 -10.30 11.67
CA HIS A 23 5.77 -9.12 12.42
C HIS A 23 5.43 -7.87 11.63
N PHE A 24 4.27 -7.29 11.89
CA PHE A 24 3.85 -6.09 11.18
C PHE A 24 2.87 -5.24 11.99
N VAL A 25 2.80 -3.97 11.63
CA VAL A 25 1.81 -3.03 12.17
C VAL A 25 1.11 -2.38 10.98
N ALA A 26 -0.22 -2.40 10.99
CA ALA A 26 -1.03 -1.82 9.92
C ALA A 26 -2.16 -1.00 10.52
N VAL A 27 -2.61 0.00 9.77
CA VAL A 27 -3.72 0.89 10.18
C VAL A 27 -4.65 1.13 9.00
N GLY A 28 -5.89 1.51 9.31
CA GLY A 28 -6.84 1.96 8.30
C GLY A 28 -6.51 3.35 7.80
N ALA A 29 -6.76 3.61 6.54
CA ALA A 29 -6.55 4.92 5.92
C ALA A 29 -7.53 5.09 4.75
N ILE A 30 -7.56 6.28 4.18
CA ILE A 30 -8.32 6.57 2.96
C ILE A 30 -7.31 6.77 1.84
N LEU A 31 -7.49 6.05 0.74
CA LEU A 31 -6.63 6.14 -0.44
C LEU A 31 -7.35 6.92 -1.54
N ASP A 32 -6.67 7.92 -2.08
CA ASP A 32 -7.20 8.76 -3.15
C ASP A 32 -7.43 7.93 -4.42
N ASN A 33 -8.51 8.22 -5.14
CA ASN A 33 -8.86 7.45 -6.31
C ASN A 33 -7.87 7.59 -7.47
N THR A 34 -7.00 8.59 -7.44
CA THR A 34 -5.92 8.72 -8.43
C THR A 34 -4.87 7.60 -8.32
N ALA A 35 -4.89 6.84 -7.24
CA ALA A 35 -3.98 5.70 -7.07
C ALA A 35 -4.36 4.49 -7.93
N LYS A 36 -5.54 4.48 -8.53
CA LYS A 36 -5.99 3.36 -9.34
C LYS A 36 -5.17 3.23 -10.62
N ASN A 37 -4.99 1.99 -11.06
CA ASN A 37 -4.40 1.68 -12.36
C ASN A 37 -5.46 1.69 -13.46
N SER A 38 -5.11 1.25 -14.68
CA SER A 38 -6.04 1.21 -15.80
C SER A 38 -7.22 0.24 -15.58
N ASP A 39 -7.08 -0.71 -14.69
CA ASP A 39 -8.14 -1.66 -14.35
C ASP A 39 -9.02 -1.15 -13.19
N GLY A 40 -8.81 0.06 -12.72
CA GLY A 40 -9.57 0.62 -11.61
C GLY A 40 -9.15 0.09 -10.25
N LYS A 41 -7.95 -0.45 -10.12
CA LYS A 41 -7.46 -1.09 -8.90
C LYS A 41 -6.15 -0.47 -8.43
N CYS A 42 -5.86 -0.64 -7.15
CA CYS A 42 -4.53 -0.44 -6.60
C CYS A 42 -4.12 -1.75 -5.94
N LEU A 43 -2.99 -2.28 -6.34
CA LEU A 43 -2.58 -3.63 -5.94
C LEU A 43 -1.74 -3.62 -4.67
N ALA A 44 -1.84 -4.68 -3.90
CA ALA A 44 -1.07 -4.86 -2.67
C ALA A 44 0.42 -4.73 -2.94
N GLY A 45 1.13 -4.07 -2.04
CA GLY A 45 2.55 -3.80 -2.19
C GLY A 45 2.86 -2.43 -2.78
N THR A 46 1.87 -1.73 -3.32
CA THR A 46 2.09 -0.39 -3.88
C THR A 46 2.60 0.55 -2.80
N PRO A 47 3.73 1.22 -3.03
CA PRO A 47 4.24 2.22 -2.08
C PRO A 47 3.35 3.46 -2.09
N LEU A 48 3.03 3.94 -0.89
CA LEU A 48 2.12 5.05 -0.67
C LEU A 48 2.79 6.14 0.16
N THR A 49 2.26 7.35 0.04
CA THR A 49 2.64 8.46 0.89
C THR A 49 1.41 9.09 1.53
N GLY A 50 1.59 9.67 2.71
CA GLY A 50 0.52 10.30 3.46
C GLY A 50 0.99 10.66 4.85
N ASP A 51 0.07 11.17 5.65
CA ASP A 51 0.34 11.52 7.04
C ASP A 51 -0.41 10.55 7.95
N LEU A 52 0.33 9.81 8.77
CA LEU A 52 -0.25 8.82 9.67
C LEU A 52 -1.27 9.44 10.64
N LEU A 53 -1.07 10.68 11.02
CA LEU A 53 -1.96 11.38 11.94
C LEU A 53 -3.18 11.99 11.25
N LYS A 54 -3.21 12.01 9.92
CA LYS A 54 -4.29 12.57 9.11
C LYS A 54 -4.74 11.54 8.09
N ARG A 55 -5.51 10.57 8.52
CA ARG A 55 -5.93 9.46 7.66
C ARG A 55 -7.32 9.64 7.06
N ALA A 56 -7.82 10.87 7.07
CA ALA A 56 -9.11 11.20 6.48
C ALA A 56 -9.02 11.28 4.95
N GLY A 57 -10.17 11.30 4.31
CA GLY A 57 -10.24 11.50 2.86
C GLY A 57 -10.06 12.95 2.45
N GLY A 58 -10.34 13.26 1.19
CA GLY A 58 -10.18 14.59 0.64
C GLY A 58 -8.70 14.97 0.53
N ALA A 59 -8.35 16.15 1.01
CA ALA A 59 -6.97 16.64 0.92
C ALA A 59 -5.97 15.82 1.74
N ASP A 60 -6.46 15.05 2.72
CA ASP A 60 -5.61 14.23 3.59
C ASP A 60 -5.55 12.77 3.12
N ALA A 61 -6.18 12.43 2.01
CA ALA A 61 -6.14 11.07 1.49
C ALA A 61 -4.70 10.67 1.12
N PHE A 62 -4.38 9.41 1.35
CA PHE A 62 -3.08 8.86 0.95
C PHE A 62 -3.03 8.75 -0.57
N THR A 63 -1.83 8.88 -1.12
CA THR A 63 -1.60 8.83 -2.56
C THR A 63 -0.45 7.87 -2.87
N LYS A 64 -0.29 7.50 -4.13
CA LYS A 64 0.87 6.71 -4.56
C LYS A 64 2.14 7.52 -4.37
N ALA A 65 3.17 6.86 -3.86
CA ALA A 65 4.48 7.47 -3.77
C ALA A 65 5.08 7.68 -5.17
N ALA A 66 5.94 8.67 -5.27
CA ALA A 66 6.61 8.98 -6.53
C ALA A 66 8.07 9.31 -6.29
N THR A 67 8.90 9.04 -7.29
CA THR A 67 10.29 9.44 -7.30
C THR A 67 10.40 10.81 -7.94
N THR A 68 11.08 11.72 -7.28
CA THR A 68 11.31 13.10 -7.77
C THR A 68 12.78 13.46 -7.62
N GLY A 69 13.19 14.52 -8.32
CA GLY A 69 14.55 15.00 -8.28
C GLY A 69 15.29 14.75 -9.58
N GLY A 70 16.42 15.42 -9.75
CA GLY A 70 17.27 15.24 -10.91
C GLY A 70 18.22 14.06 -10.77
N SER A 71 18.89 13.70 -11.86
CA SER A 71 19.84 12.59 -11.88
C SER A 71 20.88 12.72 -10.77
N GLY A 72 21.00 11.69 -9.95
CA GLY A 72 21.94 11.67 -8.82
C GLY A 72 21.37 12.24 -7.53
N SER A 73 20.16 12.84 -7.57
CA SER A 73 19.52 13.39 -6.37
C SER A 73 18.07 12.94 -6.23
N GLU A 74 17.70 11.82 -6.86
CA GLU A 74 16.33 11.33 -6.82
C GLU A 74 15.98 10.85 -5.39
N THR A 75 14.77 11.18 -4.98
CA THR A 75 14.17 10.70 -3.73
C THR A 75 12.78 10.18 -4.01
N ASN A 76 12.34 9.23 -3.19
CA ASN A 76 10.99 8.68 -3.28
C ASN A 76 10.22 9.04 -2.03
N SER A 77 8.94 9.37 -2.20
CA SER A 77 8.08 9.82 -1.10
C SER A 77 7.45 8.68 -0.31
N ALA A 78 7.79 7.44 -0.58
CA ALA A 78 7.16 6.28 0.06
C ALA A 78 7.37 6.27 1.56
N LYS A 79 6.27 6.08 2.29
CA LYS A 79 6.25 5.95 3.76
C LYS A 79 5.46 4.74 4.21
N PHE A 80 4.57 4.24 3.36
CA PHE A 80 3.64 3.17 3.67
C PHE A 80 3.52 2.24 2.48
N VAL A 81 2.96 1.07 2.72
CA VAL A 81 2.70 0.09 1.67
C VAL A 81 1.25 -0.35 1.78
N LEU A 82 0.56 -0.43 0.65
CA LEU A 82 -0.80 -0.95 0.61
C LEU A 82 -0.78 -2.44 0.93
N LEU A 83 -1.58 -2.85 1.91
CA LEU A 83 -1.53 -4.23 2.41
C LEU A 83 -2.37 -5.20 1.57
N HIS A 84 -3.48 -4.73 0.99
CA HIS A 84 -4.41 -5.56 0.22
C HIS A 84 -4.76 -4.90 -1.09
N ASP A 85 -5.14 -5.70 -2.09
CA ASP A 85 -5.67 -5.16 -3.34
C ASP A 85 -6.95 -4.38 -3.05
N VAL A 86 -7.12 -3.26 -3.73
CA VAL A 86 -8.26 -2.36 -3.58
C VAL A 86 -8.89 -2.11 -4.95
N GLU A 87 -10.20 -2.17 -5.02
CA GLU A 87 -10.95 -1.83 -6.22
C GLU A 87 -11.73 -0.55 -5.98
N PHE A 88 -11.58 0.42 -6.91
CA PHE A 88 -12.25 1.70 -6.81
C PHE A 88 -13.57 1.67 -7.58
N ASP A 89 -14.56 2.45 -7.14
CA ASP A 89 -15.86 2.53 -7.78
C ASP A 89 -15.90 3.55 -8.93
N GLY A 90 -14.78 4.19 -9.22
CA GLY A 90 -14.64 5.13 -10.32
C GLY A 90 -14.50 6.58 -9.89
N THR A 91 -15.16 7.02 -8.82
CA THR A 91 -15.17 8.42 -8.41
C THR A 91 -14.75 8.66 -6.98
N ASN A 92 -15.02 7.71 -6.09
CA ASN A 92 -14.76 7.89 -4.66
C ASN A 92 -13.39 7.36 -4.25
N ASP A 93 -12.84 7.95 -3.19
CA ASP A 93 -11.68 7.39 -2.52
C ASP A 93 -12.05 6.07 -1.85
N ALA A 94 -11.08 5.26 -1.53
CA ALA A 94 -11.32 3.93 -0.97
C ALA A 94 -10.78 3.81 0.46
N ASN A 95 -11.50 3.06 1.29
CA ASN A 95 -11.01 2.65 2.60
C ASN A 95 -10.01 1.50 2.40
N VAL A 96 -8.82 1.67 2.95
CA VAL A 96 -7.73 0.71 2.75
C VAL A 96 -7.03 0.42 4.07
N THR A 97 -6.20 -0.62 4.06
CA THR A 97 -5.28 -0.91 5.15
C THR A 97 -3.87 -0.68 4.64
N VAL A 98 -3.10 0.12 5.37
CA VAL A 98 -1.72 0.42 5.01
C VAL A 98 -0.77 -0.15 6.03
N LEU A 99 0.35 -0.68 5.56
CA LEU A 99 1.43 -1.19 6.39
C LEU A 99 2.27 -0.01 6.88
N VAL A 100 2.43 0.08 8.20
CA VAL A 100 3.23 1.12 8.84
C VAL A 100 4.62 0.61 9.18
N HIS A 101 4.74 -0.65 9.54
CA HIS A 101 5.99 -1.32 9.89
C HIS A 101 5.89 -2.79 9.54
N GLY A 102 6.93 -3.35 8.98
CA GLY A 102 6.95 -4.77 8.68
C GLY A 102 7.90 -5.12 7.55
N PHE A 103 7.75 -6.35 7.07
CA PHE A 103 8.62 -6.93 6.05
C PHE A 103 7.76 -7.39 4.88
N VAL A 104 8.02 -6.83 3.72
CA VAL A 104 7.31 -7.14 2.46
C VAL A 104 8.20 -8.03 1.61
N GLN A 105 7.64 -9.11 1.11
CA GLN A 105 8.38 -9.97 0.18
C GLN A 105 8.05 -9.54 -1.24
N LYS A 106 9.04 -8.97 -1.91
CA LYS A 106 8.85 -8.35 -3.23
C LYS A 106 8.29 -9.34 -4.25
N ASN A 107 8.80 -10.57 -4.27
CA ASN A 107 8.37 -11.54 -5.26
C ASN A 107 6.96 -12.09 -5.04
N LYS A 108 6.32 -11.77 -3.91
CA LYS A 108 4.90 -12.08 -3.68
C LYS A 108 3.98 -11.00 -4.25
N CYS A 109 4.52 -9.86 -4.62
CA CYS A 109 3.75 -8.77 -5.21
C CYS A 109 3.54 -9.01 -6.70
N ASP A 110 2.52 -8.36 -7.25
CA ASP A 110 2.29 -8.36 -8.69
C ASP A 110 3.51 -7.76 -9.42
N SER A 111 3.78 -8.20 -10.64
CA SER A 111 4.95 -7.76 -11.39
C SER A 111 4.99 -6.24 -11.60
N THR A 112 3.84 -5.62 -11.79
CA THR A 112 3.76 -4.15 -11.93
C THR A 112 4.13 -3.45 -10.64
N VAL A 113 3.74 -4.02 -9.50
CA VAL A 113 4.09 -3.48 -8.18
C VAL A 113 5.58 -3.68 -7.92
N GLN A 114 6.14 -4.80 -8.33
CA GLN A 114 7.59 -5.02 -8.17
C GLN A 114 8.40 -3.94 -8.87
N THR A 115 7.92 -3.43 -9.99
CA THR A 115 8.56 -2.31 -10.69
C THR A 115 8.50 -1.03 -9.88
N LEU A 116 7.42 -0.80 -9.14
CA LEU A 116 7.28 0.37 -8.26
C LEU A 116 8.18 0.26 -7.03
N LEU A 117 8.51 -0.95 -6.61
CA LEU A 117 9.41 -1.20 -5.48
C LEU A 117 10.87 -1.21 -5.97
N ASP A 118 11.28 -0.13 -6.59
CA ASP A 118 12.66 0.07 -7.06
C ASP A 118 13.59 0.49 -5.91
N GLY A 119 14.86 0.74 -6.25
CA GLY A 119 15.85 1.10 -5.24
C GLY A 119 15.50 2.35 -4.45
N PHE A 120 14.89 3.34 -5.07
CA PHE A 120 14.51 4.58 -4.39
C PHE A 120 13.34 4.35 -3.42
N ALA A 121 12.32 3.63 -3.86
CA ALA A 121 11.18 3.30 -3.01
C ALA A 121 11.60 2.41 -1.83
N VAL A 122 12.41 1.40 -2.08
CA VAL A 122 12.91 0.47 -1.05
C VAL A 122 13.68 1.24 0.02
N LYS A 123 14.55 2.17 -0.40
CA LYS A 123 15.33 2.99 0.53
C LYS A 123 14.43 3.89 1.37
N ALA A 124 13.44 4.52 0.74
CA ALA A 124 12.50 5.39 1.45
C ALA A 124 11.66 4.59 2.46
N LEU A 125 11.19 3.42 2.09
CA LEU A 125 10.42 2.56 2.97
C LEU A 125 11.25 2.08 4.15
N ALA A 126 12.51 1.70 3.93
CA ALA A 126 13.41 1.29 5.01
C ALA A 126 13.61 2.39 6.04
N ALA A 127 13.70 3.65 5.59
CA ALA A 127 13.81 4.80 6.48
C ALA A 127 12.57 4.96 7.37
N ASN A 128 11.45 4.40 6.98
CA ASN A 128 10.19 4.45 7.73
C ASN A 128 9.84 3.11 8.42
N GLY A 129 10.77 2.16 8.45
CA GLY A 129 10.58 0.90 9.16
C GLY A 129 9.88 -0.19 8.38
N ILE A 130 9.81 -0.07 7.06
CA ILE A 130 9.25 -1.10 6.18
C ILE A 130 10.37 -1.64 5.30
N TYR A 131 10.61 -2.93 5.41
CA TYR A 131 11.73 -3.58 4.74
C TYR A 131 11.23 -4.50 3.62
N VAL A 132 11.72 -4.26 2.40
CA VAL A 132 11.36 -5.05 1.22
C VAL A 132 12.50 -6.04 0.96
N ILE A 133 12.16 -7.32 1.00
CA ILE A 133 13.14 -8.38 0.85
C ILE A 133 12.80 -9.33 -0.30
#